data_ea890d527456657049e19476f44ab230
#
_entry.id   ea890d527456657049e19476f44ab230
#
_cell.length_a   1.000
_cell.length_b   1.000
_cell.length_c   1.000
_cell.angle_alpha   90.00
_cell.angle_beta   90.00
_cell.angle_gamma   90.00
#
_symmetry.space_group_name_H-M   'P 1'
#
loop_
_entity.id
_entity.type
_entity.pdbx_description
1 polymer ?
#
loop_
_entity_poly.entity_id
_entity_poly.type
_entity_poly.pdbx_seq_one_letter_code
_entity_poly.pdbx_strand_id
1 'polypeptide(L)'
;GKVVSERNAAALSLAAAQGNVIAPATGRALRAIPEQVMAFPFVHYAITINGAKVSDTRTGQALLRAEIALDTCLRLLDFVGRYDAMYDCYWNDTGWVDRSFLERVRYYNSDEEVVTLLRTTRAPVDDLKAFLREKGQPVQKVQLCFRDMAERETARAEIAAAFPEILVTSSFRNNLELNAADADKGRALLA
;
A
#
# COMPACT_ATOMS: atom_id res chain seq x y z
N GLY A 1 -11.81 -10.60 -13.34
CA GLY A 1 -11.72 -9.62 -12.25
C GLY A 1 -13.05 -9.49 -11.52
N LYS A 2 -13.02 -9.05 -10.25
CA LYS A 2 -14.27 -8.84 -9.49
C LYS A 2 -15.00 -7.64 -10.10
N VAL A 3 -16.29 -7.80 -10.42
CA VAL A 3 -17.14 -6.76 -10.99
C VAL A 3 -18.12 -6.29 -9.91
N VAL A 4 -18.42 -4.99 -9.87
CA VAL A 4 -19.51 -4.46 -9.04
C VAL A 4 -20.83 -4.92 -9.68
N SER A 5 -21.64 -5.71 -8.94
CA SER A 5 -22.92 -6.20 -9.46
C SER A 5 -23.91 -5.01 -9.64
N GLU A 6 -24.87 -5.17 -10.55
CA GLU A 6 -25.92 -4.15 -10.77
C GLU A 6 -26.67 -3.82 -9.47
N ARG A 7 -26.95 -4.83 -8.65
CA ARG A 7 -27.59 -4.62 -7.34
C ARG A 7 -26.76 -3.76 -6.41
N ASN A 8 -25.42 -3.98 -6.36
CA ASN A 8 -24.53 -3.18 -5.53
C ASN A 8 -24.39 -1.76 -6.09
N ALA A 9 -24.30 -1.61 -7.42
CA ALA A 9 -24.25 -0.30 -8.08
C ALA A 9 -25.53 0.52 -7.78
N ALA A 10 -26.72 -0.10 -7.88
CA ALA A 10 -27.98 0.55 -7.55
C ALA A 10 -28.06 0.97 -6.07
N ALA A 11 -27.60 0.09 -5.15
CA ALA A 11 -27.56 0.43 -3.72
C ALA A 11 -26.62 1.60 -3.39
N LEU A 12 -25.44 1.65 -4.01
CA LEU A 12 -24.50 2.75 -3.86
C LEU A 12 -25.08 4.07 -4.41
N SER A 13 -25.72 4.00 -5.59
CA SER A 13 -26.39 5.16 -6.19
C SER A 13 -27.53 5.72 -5.31
N LEU A 14 -28.34 4.82 -4.73
CA LEU A 14 -29.40 5.21 -3.80
C LEU A 14 -28.84 5.86 -2.53
N ALA A 15 -27.79 5.28 -1.94
CA ALA A 15 -27.12 5.85 -0.77
C ALA A 15 -26.56 7.25 -1.07
N ALA A 16 -25.91 7.42 -2.22
CA ALA A 16 -25.42 8.74 -2.65
C ALA A 16 -26.54 9.75 -2.86
N ALA A 17 -27.67 9.34 -3.47
CA ALA A 17 -28.84 10.20 -3.66
C ALA A 17 -29.49 10.65 -2.33
N GLN A 18 -29.29 9.89 -1.25
CA GLN A 18 -29.71 10.22 0.10
C GLN A 18 -28.72 11.16 0.84
N GLY A 19 -27.68 11.67 0.16
CA GLY A 19 -26.70 12.59 0.71
C GLY A 19 -25.51 11.90 1.41
N ASN A 20 -25.39 10.57 1.33
CA ASN A 20 -24.22 9.89 1.90
C ASN A 20 -22.99 10.06 1.01
N VAL A 21 -21.82 10.27 1.62
CA VAL A 21 -20.54 10.27 0.94
C VAL A 21 -20.09 8.82 0.71
N ILE A 22 -19.79 8.48 -0.54
CA ILE A 22 -19.29 7.17 -0.93
C ILE A 22 -17.81 7.30 -1.32
N ALA A 23 -16.94 6.63 -0.59
CA ALA A 23 -15.51 6.65 -0.84
C ALA A 23 -14.90 5.23 -0.76
N PRO A 24 -14.11 4.78 -1.73
CA PRO A 24 -13.35 3.55 -1.59
C PRO A 24 -12.26 3.72 -0.54
N ALA A 25 -12.13 2.72 0.37
CA ALA A 25 -11.08 2.65 1.37
C ALA A 25 -10.27 1.35 1.17
N THR A 26 -9.02 1.48 0.74
CA THR A 26 -8.23 0.35 0.24
C THR A 26 -6.75 0.43 0.60
N GLY A 27 -6.06 -0.74 0.62
CA GLY A 27 -4.59 -0.81 0.66
C GLY A 27 -3.90 -0.52 -0.69
N ARG A 28 -4.68 -0.35 -1.77
CA ARG A 28 -4.16 -0.05 -3.12
C ARG A 28 -3.81 1.42 -3.26
N ALA A 29 -2.90 1.72 -4.20
CA ALA A 29 -2.71 3.08 -4.70
C ALA A 29 -3.94 3.54 -5.52
N LEU A 30 -4.15 4.84 -5.65
CA LEU A 30 -5.33 5.42 -6.32
C LEU A 30 -5.52 4.85 -7.74
N ARG A 31 -4.46 4.78 -8.54
CA ARG A 31 -4.49 4.23 -9.91
C ARG A 31 -4.78 2.72 -9.99
N ALA A 32 -4.69 1.99 -8.86
CA ALA A 32 -4.97 0.56 -8.79
C ALA A 32 -6.39 0.26 -8.28
N ILE A 33 -7.20 1.29 -8.02
CA ILE A 33 -8.64 1.12 -7.75
C ILE A 33 -9.30 0.77 -9.09
N PRO A 34 -10.19 -0.25 -9.14
CA PRO A 34 -10.86 -0.63 -10.37
C PRO A 34 -11.60 0.56 -11.00
N GLU A 35 -11.44 0.73 -12.31
CA GLU A 35 -12.06 1.81 -13.08
C GLU A 35 -13.59 1.88 -12.86
N GLN A 36 -14.25 0.73 -12.82
CA GLN A 36 -15.69 0.63 -12.55
C GLN A 36 -16.12 1.28 -11.20
N VAL A 37 -15.21 1.36 -10.21
CA VAL A 37 -15.49 2.03 -8.92
C VAL A 37 -15.28 3.53 -9.08
N MET A 38 -14.24 3.93 -9.80
CA MET A 38 -13.92 5.34 -10.03
C MET A 38 -14.86 6.00 -11.04
N ALA A 39 -15.56 5.21 -11.87
CA ALA A 39 -16.52 5.70 -12.85
C ALA A 39 -17.86 6.14 -12.21
N PHE A 40 -18.12 5.84 -10.95
CA PHE A 40 -19.31 6.35 -10.27
C PHE A 40 -19.20 7.87 -10.08
N PRO A 41 -20.19 8.67 -10.56
CA PRO A 41 -20.12 10.14 -10.54
C PRO A 41 -20.15 10.74 -9.13
N PHE A 42 -20.49 9.94 -8.12
CA PHE A 42 -20.58 10.36 -6.72
C PHE A 42 -19.33 9.94 -5.90
N VAL A 43 -18.32 9.28 -6.50
CA VAL A 43 -17.07 8.95 -5.84
C VAL A 43 -16.10 10.12 -5.97
N HIS A 44 -16.15 11.02 -4.99
CA HIS A 44 -15.36 12.25 -4.96
C HIS A 44 -14.11 12.15 -4.10
N TYR A 45 -14.03 11.14 -3.24
CA TYR A 45 -12.90 10.93 -2.32
C TYR A 45 -12.42 9.50 -2.39
N ALA A 46 -11.14 9.26 -2.10
CA ALA A 46 -10.57 7.93 -1.98
C ALA A 46 -9.57 7.87 -0.82
N ILE A 47 -9.72 6.87 0.03
CA ILE A 47 -8.75 6.50 1.08
C ILE A 47 -7.89 5.38 0.53
N THR A 48 -6.59 5.61 0.38
CA THR A 48 -5.66 4.71 -0.31
C THR A 48 -4.48 4.33 0.57
N ILE A 49 -3.77 3.27 0.17
CA ILE A 49 -2.54 2.78 0.81
C ILE A 49 -2.74 2.63 2.33
N ASN A 50 -3.82 1.92 2.72
CA ASN A 50 -4.21 1.63 4.11
C ASN A 50 -4.60 2.86 4.96
N GLY A 51 -4.83 4.02 4.35
CA GLY A 51 -5.10 5.28 5.05
C GLY A 51 -3.92 6.26 5.02
N ALA A 52 -2.81 5.88 4.37
CA ALA A 52 -1.65 6.78 4.22
C ALA A 52 -1.97 8.03 3.37
N LYS A 53 -3.05 7.98 2.57
CA LYS A 53 -3.46 9.11 1.75
C LYS A 53 -4.99 9.17 1.60
N VAL A 54 -5.55 10.38 1.75
CA VAL A 54 -6.91 10.72 1.34
C VAL A 54 -6.82 11.72 0.20
N SER A 55 -7.53 11.47 -0.88
CA SER A 55 -7.52 12.34 -2.06
C SER A 55 -8.92 12.78 -2.46
N ASP A 56 -9.07 14.04 -2.85
CA ASP A 56 -10.18 14.48 -3.69
C ASP A 56 -9.93 14.01 -5.12
N THR A 57 -10.78 13.11 -5.63
CA THR A 57 -10.59 12.46 -6.94
C THR A 57 -10.87 13.40 -8.12
N ARG A 58 -11.59 14.51 -7.89
CA ARG A 58 -11.94 15.52 -8.91
C ARG A 58 -10.77 16.46 -9.18
N THR A 59 -10.03 16.82 -8.12
CA THR A 59 -8.92 17.80 -8.20
C THR A 59 -7.55 17.14 -8.18
N GLY A 60 -7.46 15.88 -7.71
CA GLY A 60 -6.21 15.17 -7.44
C GLY A 60 -5.50 15.64 -6.17
N GLN A 61 -6.08 16.60 -5.43
CA GLN A 61 -5.50 17.13 -4.20
C GLN A 61 -5.49 16.07 -3.10
N ALA A 62 -4.36 15.95 -2.40
CA ALA A 62 -4.29 15.17 -1.16
C ALA A 62 -4.86 16.00 -0.01
N LEU A 63 -5.87 15.46 0.67
CA LEU A 63 -6.49 16.06 1.85
C LEU A 63 -5.77 15.62 3.13
N LEU A 64 -5.27 14.38 3.14
CA LEU A 64 -4.48 13.81 4.24
C LEU A 64 -3.27 13.06 3.66
N ARG A 65 -2.14 13.15 4.37
CA ARG A 65 -0.95 12.30 4.19
C ARG A 65 -0.49 11.83 5.56
N ALA A 66 -0.41 10.52 5.75
CA ALA A 66 0.19 9.85 6.90
C ALA A 66 1.31 8.96 6.35
N GLU A 67 2.52 9.51 6.25
CA GLU A 67 3.64 8.93 5.52
C GLU A 67 4.81 8.66 6.47
N ILE A 68 5.57 7.61 6.20
CA ILE A 68 6.79 7.26 6.94
C ILE A 68 7.89 8.26 6.56
N ALA A 69 8.49 8.93 7.52
CA ALA A 69 9.61 9.82 7.27
C ALA A 69 10.75 9.08 6.55
N LEU A 70 11.44 9.76 5.63
CA LEU A 70 12.49 9.14 4.81
C LEU A 70 13.58 8.46 5.66
N ASP A 71 14.06 9.13 6.73
CA ASP A 71 15.08 8.56 7.62
C ASP A 71 14.58 7.27 8.30
N THR A 72 13.35 7.29 8.82
CA THR A 72 12.72 6.09 9.39
C THR A 72 12.60 4.98 8.34
N CYS A 73 12.19 5.31 7.11
CA CYS A 73 12.10 4.34 6.02
C CYS A 73 13.46 3.72 5.71
N LEU A 74 14.53 4.51 5.59
CA LEU A 74 15.87 4.00 5.30
C LEU A 74 16.40 3.11 6.42
N ARG A 75 16.22 3.50 7.70
CA ARG A 75 16.56 2.66 8.86
C ARG A 75 15.75 1.35 8.86
N LEU A 76 14.48 1.43 8.51
CA LEU A 76 13.60 0.26 8.38
C LEU A 76 14.09 -0.68 7.27
N LEU A 77 14.48 -0.16 6.10
CA LEU A 77 15.02 -0.97 5.00
C LEU A 77 16.36 -1.61 5.36
N ASP A 78 17.23 -0.93 6.12
CA ASP A 78 18.47 -1.51 6.64
C ASP A 78 18.15 -2.64 7.65
N PHE A 79 17.16 -2.41 8.51
CA PHE A 79 16.73 -3.40 9.51
C PHE A 79 16.12 -4.65 8.86
N VAL A 80 15.26 -4.51 7.87
CA VAL A 80 14.59 -5.65 7.21
C VAL A 80 15.48 -6.37 6.22
N GLY A 81 16.58 -5.76 5.77
CA GLY A 81 17.55 -6.38 4.88
C GLY A 81 18.27 -7.59 5.47
N ARG A 82 18.13 -7.87 6.77
CA ARG A 82 18.67 -9.07 7.44
C ARG A 82 17.82 -10.33 7.26
N TYR A 83 16.57 -10.18 6.78
CA TYR A 83 15.67 -11.29 6.53
C TYR A 83 15.71 -11.74 5.07
N ASP A 84 15.44 -13.03 4.81
CA ASP A 84 15.24 -13.51 3.43
C ASP A 84 13.84 -13.12 2.93
N ALA A 85 13.65 -11.84 2.72
CA ALA A 85 12.40 -11.23 2.28
C ALA A 85 12.61 -10.28 1.10
N MET A 86 11.70 -10.36 0.13
CA MET A 86 11.55 -9.29 -0.86
C MET A 86 10.87 -8.10 -0.19
N TYR A 87 11.32 -6.87 -0.48
CA TYR A 87 10.64 -5.66 -0.04
C TYR A 87 10.47 -4.65 -1.16
N ASP A 88 9.39 -3.88 -1.07
CA ASP A 88 9.08 -2.73 -1.93
C ASP A 88 8.61 -1.53 -1.11
N CYS A 89 8.73 -0.32 -1.68
CA CYS A 89 8.27 0.92 -1.07
C CYS A 89 7.27 1.62 -1.97
N TYR A 90 6.22 2.18 -1.37
CA TYR A 90 5.29 3.06 -2.07
C TYR A 90 5.71 4.52 -1.92
N TRP A 91 6.08 5.13 -3.03
CA TRP A 91 6.36 6.54 -3.14
C TRP A 91 5.59 7.12 -4.32
N ASN A 92 4.92 8.25 -4.09
CA ASN A 92 4.09 8.94 -5.08
C ASN A 92 3.09 8.02 -5.78
N ASP A 93 2.31 7.26 -4.98
CA ASP A 93 1.28 6.31 -5.42
C ASP A 93 1.81 5.16 -6.32
N THR A 94 3.11 4.91 -6.29
CA THR A 94 3.77 3.84 -7.06
C THR A 94 4.56 2.95 -6.12
N GLY A 95 4.43 1.64 -6.27
CA GLY A 95 5.29 0.68 -5.61
C GLY A 95 6.62 0.56 -6.36
N TRP A 96 7.73 0.86 -5.69
CA TRP A 96 9.10 0.80 -6.21
C TRP A 96 9.84 -0.36 -5.57
N VAL A 97 10.64 -1.08 -6.35
CA VAL A 97 11.30 -2.31 -5.91
C VAL A 97 12.66 -2.47 -6.59
N ASP A 98 13.62 -3.07 -5.91
CA ASP A 98 14.87 -3.47 -6.56
C ASP A 98 14.59 -4.47 -7.69
N ARG A 99 15.16 -4.24 -8.86
CA ARG A 99 15.01 -5.11 -10.04
C ARG A 99 15.31 -6.57 -9.71
N SER A 100 16.35 -6.83 -8.93
CA SER A 100 16.75 -8.17 -8.50
C SER A 100 15.67 -8.92 -7.73
N PHE A 101 14.81 -8.23 -6.99
CA PHE A 101 13.66 -8.83 -6.30
C PHE A 101 12.56 -9.24 -7.28
N LEU A 102 12.26 -8.40 -8.30
CA LEU A 102 11.27 -8.76 -9.33
C LEU A 102 11.72 -9.95 -10.17
N GLU A 103 13.01 -10.07 -10.47
CA GLU A 103 13.56 -11.22 -11.18
C GLU A 103 13.37 -12.51 -10.37
N ARG A 104 13.50 -12.43 -9.05
CA ARG A 104 13.36 -13.56 -8.12
C ARG A 104 11.97 -13.61 -7.43
N VAL A 105 10.96 -12.91 -7.91
CA VAL A 105 9.65 -12.80 -7.26
C VAL A 105 8.99 -14.15 -6.97
N ARG A 106 9.21 -15.16 -7.83
CA ARG A 106 8.72 -16.53 -7.64
C ARG A 106 9.41 -17.29 -6.51
N TYR A 107 10.59 -16.87 -6.10
CA TYR A 107 11.25 -17.42 -4.92
C TYR A 107 10.49 -17.07 -3.63
N TYR A 108 9.94 -15.85 -3.58
CA TYR A 108 9.20 -15.34 -2.42
C TYR A 108 7.69 -15.63 -2.47
N ASN A 109 7.13 -15.84 -3.67
CA ASN A 109 5.70 -16.02 -3.86
C ASN A 109 5.42 -17.20 -4.78
N SER A 110 4.69 -18.20 -4.27
CA SER A 110 4.24 -19.36 -5.05
C SER A 110 2.88 -19.13 -5.73
N ASP A 111 2.15 -18.08 -5.36
CA ASP A 111 0.85 -17.72 -5.94
C ASP A 111 1.06 -16.90 -7.20
N GLU A 112 0.64 -17.43 -8.36
CA GLU A 112 0.80 -16.77 -9.67
C GLU A 112 -0.03 -15.50 -9.80
N GLU A 113 -1.14 -15.35 -9.10
CA GLU A 113 -1.89 -14.09 -9.07
C GLU A 113 -1.08 -12.99 -8.36
N VAL A 114 -0.43 -13.34 -7.24
CA VAL A 114 0.46 -12.42 -6.51
C VAL A 114 1.70 -12.08 -7.32
N VAL A 115 2.33 -13.08 -7.96
CA VAL A 115 3.49 -12.87 -8.85
C VAL A 115 3.14 -11.92 -9.99
N THR A 116 2.02 -12.15 -10.65
CA THR A 116 1.53 -11.30 -11.75
C THR A 116 1.23 -9.87 -11.23
N LEU A 117 0.56 -9.75 -10.08
CA LEU A 117 0.27 -8.47 -9.47
C LEU A 117 1.56 -7.67 -9.19
N LEU A 118 2.56 -8.29 -8.57
CA LEU A 118 3.83 -7.63 -8.26
C LEU A 118 4.57 -7.18 -9.54
N ARG A 119 4.65 -8.05 -10.55
CA ARG A 119 5.30 -7.74 -11.83
C ARG A 119 4.62 -6.63 -12.62
N THR A 120 3.30 -6.51 -12.52
CA THR A 120 2.53 -5.53 -13.30
C THR A 120 2.34 -4.21 -12.58
N THR A 121 2.50 -4.18 -11.25
CA THR A 121 2.21 -2.97 -10.47
C THR A 121 3.44 -2.34 -9.82
N ARG A 122 4.60 -3.01 -9.85
CA ARG A 122 5.86 -2.45 -9.30
C ARG A 122 6.73 -1.87 -10.40
N ALA A 123 7.30 -0.70 -10.13
CA ALA A 123 8.31 -0.07 -10.96
C ALA A 123 9.71 -0.50 -10.45
N PRO A 124 10.54 -1.15 -11.30
CA PRO A 124 11.87 -1.58 -10.91
C PRO A 124 12.85 -0.40 -10.89
N VAL A 125 13.74 -0.41 -9.90
CA VAL A 125 14.93 0.44 -9.80
C VAL A 125 16.15 -0.44 -9.54
N ASP A 126 17.35 0.07 -9.77
CA ASP A 126 18.57 -0.71 -9.57
C ASP A 126 19.01 -0.72 -8.10
N ASP A 127 18.72 0.35 -7.35
CA ASP A 127 18.94 0.47 -5.89
C ASP A 127 17.80 1.30 -5.29
N LEU A 128 16.90 0.64 -4.56
CA LEU A 128 15.74 1.28 -3.95
C LEU A 128 16.13 2.34 -2.91
N LYS A 129 17.16 2.09 -2.11
CA LYS A 129 17.59 3.05 -1.08
C LYS A 129 18.23 4.29 -1.70
N ALA A 130 19.05 4.12 -2.75
CA ALA A 130 19.61 5.25 -3.50
C ALA A 130 18.51 6.07 -4.17
N PHE A 131 17.55 5.40 -4.80
CA PHE A 131 16.37 6.04 -5.40
C PHE A 131 15.59 6.89 -4.37
N LEU A 132 15.27 6.33 -3.20
CA LEU A 132 14.52 7.05 -2.17
C LEU A 132 15.30 8.25 -1.61
N ARG A 133 16.63 8.12 -1.44
CA ARG A 133 17.50 9.25 -1.04
C ARG A 133 17.49 10.36 -2.07
N GLU A 134 17.56 10.03 -3.37
CA GLU A 134 17.46 11.00 -4.46
C GLU A 134 16.12 11.76 -4.43
N LYS A 135 15.00 11.04 -4.17
CA LYS A 135 13.68 11.70 -4.07
C LYS A 135 13.55 12.60 -2.84
N GLY A 136 14.25 12.29 -1.75
CA GLY A 136 14.32 13.14 -0.56
C GLY A 136 12.98 13.34 0.16
N GLN A 137 12.00 12.42 -0.02
CA GLN A 137 10.63 12.59 0.46
C GLN A 137 10.15 11.38 1.29
N PRO A 138 9.15 11.57 2.15
CA PRO A 138 8.50 10.49 2.89
C PRO A 138 7.91 9.42 1.95
N VAL A 139 7.72 8.20 2.47
CA VAL A 139 7.11 7.09 1.76
C VAL A 139 5.77 6.70 2.39
N GLN A 140 4.86 6.22 1.55
CA GLN A 140 3.49 5.90 1.97
C GLN A 140 3.38 4.53 2.65
N LYS A 141 4.21 3.58 2.26
CA LYS A 141 4.20 2.20 2.77
C LYS A 141 5.48 1.48 2.40
N VAL A 142 5.95 0.59 3.28
CA VAL A 142 6.90 -0.48 2.95
C VAL A 142 6.15 -1.80 2.99
N GLN A 143 6.38 -2.69 2.03
CA GLN A 143 5.80 -4.03 2.01
C GLN A 143 6.92 -5.05 1.95
N LEU A 144 6.78 -6.14 2.72
CA LEU A 144 7.68 -7.29 2.69
C LEU A 144 6.90 -8.53 2.23
N CYS A 145 7.56 -9.41 1.50
CA CYS A 145 7.06 -10.75 1.17
C CYS A 145 8.10 -11.79 1.58
N PHE A 146 7.69 -12.72 2.42
CA PHE A 146 8.54 -13.77 2.99
C PHE A 146 8.30 -15.11 2.32
N ARG A 147 9.36 -15.90 2.18
CA ARG A 147 9.26 -17.31 1.85
C ARG A 147 8.94 -18.14 3.09
N ASP A 148 9.60 -17.86 4.20
CA ASP A 148 9.43 -18.55 5.47
C ASP A 148 8.44 -17.82 6.39
N MET A 149 7.41 -18.54 6.85
CA MET A 149 6.39 -17.99 7.74
C MET A 149 6.88 -17.81 9.17
N ALA A 150 7.83 -18.60 9.65
CA ALA A 150 8.42 -18.43 10.97
C ALA A 150 9.27 -17.15 11.02
N GLU A 151 10.07 -16.93 9.98
CA GLU A 151 10.85 -15.70 9.81
C GLU A 151 9.94 -14.47 9.71
N ARG A 152 8.80 -14.58 8.98
CA ARG A 152 7.80 -13.51 8.90
C ARG A 152 7.26 -13.12 10.29
N GLU A 153 6.92 -14.09 11.14
CA GLU A 153 6.40 -13.80 12.50
C GLU A 153 7.47 -13.20 13.40
N THR A 154 8.72 -13.68 13.28
CA THR A 154 9.88 -13.08 13.96
C THR A 154 10.06 -11.63 13.52
N ALA A 155 10.07 -11.37 12.22
CA ALA A 155 10.20 -10.02 11.65
C ALA A 155 9.06 -9.10 12.13
N ARG A 156 7.82 -9.60 12.17
CA ARG A 156 6.66 -8.84 12.68
C ARG A 156 6.91 -8.33 14.11
N ALA A 157 7.32 -9.23 15.00
CA ALA A 157 7.54 -8.90 16.41
C ALA A 157 8.72 -7.93 16.59
N GLU A 158 9.82 -8.18 15.88
CA GLU A 158 11.03 -7.38 16.00
C GLU A 158 10.87 -5.97 15.37
N ILE A 159 10.16 -5.85 14.24
CA ILE A 159 9.84 -4.55 13.62
C ILE A 159 8.93 -3.74 14.56
N ALA A 160 7.87 -4.35 15.10
CA ALA A 160 6.96 -3.67 16.02
C ALA A 160 7.66 -3.18 17.30
N ALA A 161 8.65 -3.93 17.80
CA ALA A 161 9.45 -3.53 18.96
C ALA A 161 10.47 -2.42 18.64
N ALA A 162 11.12 -2.49 17.46
CA ALA A 162 12.19 -1.56 17.09
C ALA A 162 11.67 -0.22 16.52
N PHE A 163 10.45 -0.20 15.95
CA PHE A 163 9.84 0.95 15.29
C PHE A 163 8.41 1.19 15.80
N PRO A 164 8.24 1.73 17.01
CA PRO A 164 6.90 1.98 17.59
C PRO A 164 6.06 2.98 16.77
N GLU A 165 6.69 3.80 15.92
CA GLU A 165 6.05 4.70 14.97
C GLU A 165 5.51 3.99 13.71
N ILE A 166 5.70 2.67 13.58
CA ILE A 166 5.27 1.87 12.44
C ILE A 166 4.13 0.92 12.82
N LEU A 167 3.03 1.01 12.08
CA LEU A 167 1.92 0.05 12.13
C LEU A 167 2.24 -1.15 11.24
N VAL A 168 2.31 -2.35 11.83
CA VAL A 168 2.58 -3.60 11.11
C VAL A 168 1.28 -4.37 10.88
N THR A 169 0.88 -4.50 9.62
CA THR A 169 -0.32 -5.25 9.19
C THR A 169 0.02 -6.32 8.15
N SER A 170 -0.97 -7.05 7.67
CA SER A 170 -0.81 -7.96 6.51
C SER A 170 -2.12 -8.09 5.74
N SER A 171 -2.02 -8.33 4.43
CA SER A 171 -3.15 -8.55 3.52
C SER A 171 -3.08 -9.89 2.79
N PHE A 172 -1.92 -10.53 2.74
CA PHE A 172 -1.68 -11.86 2.22
C PHE A 172 -1.03 -12.74 3.29
N ARG A 173 -1.05 -14.05 3.06
CA ARG A 173 -0.48 -15.01 4.00
C ARG A 173 1.00 -14.73 4.31
N ASN A 174 1.77 -14.33 3.32
CA ASN A 174 3.23 -14.24 3.39
C ASN A 174 3.77 -12.80 3.36
N ASN A 175 2.90 -11.77 3.50
CA ASN A 175 3.37 -10.39 3.52
C ASN A 175 3.30 -9.74 4.91
N LEU A 176 4.08 -8.68 5.07
CA LEU A 176 3.87 -7.63 6.05
C LEU A 176 3.72 -6.30 5.31
N GLU A 177 2.82 -5.46 5.79
CA GLU A 177 2.63 -4.09 5.33
C GLU A 177 2.94 -3.14 6.47
N LEU A 178 3.84 -2.22 6.24
CA LEU A 178 4.40 -1.28 7.21
C LEU A 178 3.98 0.11 6.79
N ASN A 179 3.13 0.73 7.59
CA ASN A 179 2.65 2.09 7.39
C ASN A 179 3.06 2.96 8.59
N ALA A 180 2.99 4.28 8.48
CA ALA A 180 3.07 5.14 9.65
C ALA A 180 1.95 4.79 10.64
N ALA A 181 2.19 4.93 11.94
CA ALA A 181 1.25 4.50 13.00
C ALA A 181 -0.11 5.21 12.93
N ASP A 182 -0.17 6.38 12.32
CA ASP A 182 -1.39 7.17 12.08
C ASP A 182 -2.06 6.86 10.73
N ALA A 183 -1.45 6.02 9.88
CA ALA A 183 -2.00 5.62 8.59
C ALA A 183 -2.96 4.44 8.75
N ASP A 184 -4.18 4.71 9.19
CA ASP A 184 -5.27 3.73 9.21
C ASP A 184 -6.55 4.29 8.56
N LYS A 185 -7.37 3.40 8.01
CA LYS A 185 -8.59 3.79 7.26
C LYS A 185 -9.63 4.46 8.13
N GLY A 186 -9.67 4.13 9.43
CA GLY A 186 -10.62 4.73 10.39
C GLY A 186 -10.26 6.19 10.66
N ARG A 187 -8.98 6.47 10.97
CA ARG A 187 -8.49 7.85 11.12
C ARG A 187 -8.62 8.65 9.83
N ALA A 188 -8.28 8.03 8.69
CA ALA A 188 -8.40 8.68 7.39
C ALA A 188 -9.85 9.04 7.03
N LEU A 189 -10.85 8.36 7.59
CA LEU A 189 -12.26 8.69 7.40
C LEU A 189 -12.69 9.93 8.19
N LEU A 190 -11.96 10.31 9.23
CA LEU A 190 -12.27 11.45 10.10
C LEU A 190 -11.61 12.76 9.61
N ALA A 191 -10.78 12.67 8.59
CA ALA A 191 -10.07 13.80 7.98
C ALA A 191 -10.91 14.48 6.90
#